data_038a7ce0d0233dc54ea08ec226a21c2e
#
_entry.id   038a7ce0d0233dc54ea08ec226a21c2e
#
_cell.length_a   1.000
_cell.length_b   1.000
_cell.length_c   1.000
_cell.angle_alpha   90.00
_cell.angle_beta   90.00
_cell.angle_gamma   90.00
#
_symmetry.space_group_name_H-M   'P 1'
#
loop_
_entity.id
_entity.type
_entity.pdbx_description
1 polymer ?
#
loop_
_entity_poly.entity_id
_entity_poly.type
_entity_poly.pdbx_seq_one_letter_code
_entity_poly.pdbx_strand_id
1 'polypeptide(L)'
;MLLNLRGLKESASSLMIPVYLFIFSTVFLLLYGFFQLFTGSLNYQATSTIGQTVPSLSIVLLLRAFTSGSASLTGVEAISNAVPFFKTPKEKNAAQTLTIMSLILGFLFAGITFLNYWMGITPQNGETILSQMAKGILGDSFFGHASYYLFQFSTALILAVAANTGFSAFPMLAYNMAKNKYMPHLFMEKGDRLGYSNGILTLAFGAMILLLIFNGNTERLIPLYTIGVFVPFALSQTGMIRHWKKEKGANFLKPAFANILGAIICYAIVLILLLFRLGDIWPFFPIILVLTFLFLSIHSHYQKVAKQLRLYEGIEKRTYDGNLVLVLVGNVTRVSVGAINYAQSIGDEV
;
A
#
# COMPACT_ATOMS: atom_id res chain seq x y z
N MET A 1 11.31 4.70 6.90
CA MET A 1 12.44 4.68 5.97
C MET A 1 13.67 3.99 6.55
N LEU A 2 14.32 4.50 7.62
CA LEU A 2 15.55 3.91 8.19
C LEU A 2 15.42 2.44 8.60
N LEU A 3 14.30 2.04 9.22
CA LEU A 3 14.03 0.64 9.58
C LEU A 3 13.97 -0.29 8.37
N ASN A 4 13.37 0.15 7.28
CA ASN A 4 13.25 -0.66 6.07
C ASN A 4 14.57 -0.79 5.30
N LEU A 5 15.46 0.20 5.40
CA LEU A 5 16.82 0.10 4.88
C LEU A 5 17.69 -0.90 5.66
N ARG A 6 17.31 -1.24 6.91
CA ARG A 6 18.01 -2.26 7.73
C ARG A 6 17.62 -3.72 7.42
N GLY A 7 16.54 -3.94 6.71
CA GLY A 7 16.08 -5.28 6.29
C GLY A 7 14.64 -5.60 6.70
N LEU A 8 13.93 -6.32 5.86
CA LEU A 8 12.47 -6.60 6.01
C LEU A 8 12.13 -7.51 7.20
N LYS A 9 13.00 -8.46 7.58
CA LYS A 9 12.70 -9.42 8.65
C LYS A 9 12.71 -8.80 10.05
N GLU A 10 13.66 -7.93 10.33
CA GLU A 10 13.76 -7.23 11.62
C GLU A 10 12.65 -6.20 11.79
N SER A 11 12.22 -5.58 10.69
CA SER A 11 11.13 -4.63 10.68
C SER A 11 9.79 -5.30 11.03
N ALA A 12 9.49 -6.49 10.46
CA ALA A 12 8.17 -7.12 10.61
C ALA A 12 7.84 -7.54 12.04
N SER A 13 8.78 -8.13 12.79
CA SER A 13 8.54 -8.59 14.17
C SER A 13 8.35 -7.42 15.15
N SER A 14 9.11 -6.34 14.97
CA SER A 14 9.02 -5.13 15.80
C SER A 14 7.70 -4.39 15.59
N LEU A 15 7.10 -4.48 14.40
CA LEU A 15 5.85 -3.81 14.06
C LEU A 15 4.59 -4.54 14.54
N MET A 16 4.71 -5.81 14.98
CA MET A 16 3.56 -6.56 15.52
C MET A 16 3.09 -6.02 16.86
N ILE A 17 3.99 -5.57 17.73
CA ILE A 17 3.65 -5.07 19.06
C ILE A 17 2.71 -3.85 18.99
N PRO A 18 3.00 -2.79 18.22
CA PRO A 18 2.08 -1.68 18.02
C PRO A 18 0.70 -2.09 17.49
N VAL A 19 0.65 -3.06 16.56
CA VAL A 19 -0.61 -3.54 15.98
C VAL A 19 -1.48 -4.21 17.05
N TYR A 20 -0.92 -5.13 17.82
CA TYR A 20 -1.67 -5.78 18.89
C TYR A 20 -2.07 -4.79 19.98
N LEU A 21 -1.18 -3.88 20.37
CA LEU A 21 -1.49 -2.85 21.36
C LEU A 21 -2.69 -2.00 20.91
N PHE A 22 -2.73 -1.57 19.65
CA PHE A 22 -3.83 -0.81 19.11
C PHE A 22 -5.14 -1.62 19.06
N ILE A 23 -5.10 -2.86 18.56
CA ILE A 23 -6.29 -3.71 18.48
C ILE A 23 -6.86 -3.95 19.89
N PHE A 24 -6.03 -4.37 20.85
CA PHE A 24 -6.49 -4.66 22.20
C PHE A 24 -7.01 -3.41 22.92
N SER A 25 -6.31 -2.27 22.80
CA SER A 25 -6.76 -1.03 23.44
C SER A 25 -8.07 -0.52 22.82
N THR A 26 -8.25 -0.67 21.50
CA THR A 26 -9.50 -0.27 20.83
C THR A 26 -10.64 -1.22 21.17
N VAL A 27 -10.41 -2.53 21.16
CA VAL A 27 -11.43 -3.53 21.57
C VAL A 27 -11.84 -3.29 23.03
N PHE A 28 -10.89 -3.06 23.92
CA PHE A 28 -11.17 -2.73 25.31
C PHE A 28 -12.04 -1.45 25.43
N LEU A 29 -11.66 -0.40 24.71
CA LEU A 29 -12.43 0.86 24.69
C LEU A 29 -13.87 0.63 24.22
N LEU A 30 -14.07 -0.15 23.15
CA LEU A 30 -15.39 -0.47 22.62
C LEU A 30 -16.22 -1.28 23.61
N LEU A 31 -15.64 -2.36 24.16
CA LEU A 31 -16.35 -3.21 25.14
C LEU A 31 -16.71 -2.44 26.39
N TYR A 32 -15.82 -1.59 26.91
CA TYR A 32 -16.09 -0.77 28.07
C TYR A 32 -17.13 0.31 27.76
N GLY A 33 -17.08 0.96 26.59
CA GLY A 33 -18.10 1.90 26.13
C GLY A 33 -19.48 1.26 25.97
N PHE A 34 -19.57 0.05 25.41
CA PHE A 34 -20.83 -0.71 25.36
C PHE A 34 -21.33 -1.09 26.75
N PHE A 35 -20.44 -1.51 27.63
CA PHE A 35 -20.81 -1.79 29.01
C PHE A 35 -21.42 -0.56 29.72
N GLN A 36 -20.79 0.60 29.59
CA GLN A 36 -21.31 1.86 30.14
C GLN A 36 -22.64 2.26 29.51
N LEU A 37 -22.82 2.03 28.20
CA LEU A 37 -24.05 2.30 27.50
C LEU A 37 -25.21 1.42 28.06
N PHE A 38 -24.98 0.13 28.26
CA PHE A 38 -25.97 -0.82 28.79
C PHE A 38 -26.31 -0.57 30.26
N THR A 39 -25.34 -0.10 31.06
CA THR A 39 -25.56 0.25 32.48
C THR A 39 -26.10 1.64 32.68
N GLY A 40 -26.26 2.47 31.63
CA GLY A 40 -26.71 3.85 31.72
C GLY A 40 -25.71 4.78 32.41
N SER A 41 -24.47 4.34 32.59
CA SER A 41 -23.40 5.12 33.26
C SER A 41 -22.62 6.03 32.31
N LEU A 42 -22.94 6.00 31.01
CA LEU A 42 -22.28 6.81 29.99
C LEU A 42 -22.75 8.26 30.08
N ASN A 43 -22.07 9.09 30.88
CA ASN A 43 -22.39 10.53 31.08
C ASN A 43 -21.56 11.42 30.12
N TYR A 44 -21.59 11.14 28.82
CA TYR A 44 -20.98 12.04 27.84
C TYR A 44 -22.01 13.05 27.34
N GLN A 45 -21.83 14.32 27.69
CA GLN A 45 -22.56 15.42 27.05
C GLN A 45 -21.73 15.86 25.84
N ALA A 46 -22.21 15.56 24.63
CA ALA A 46 -21.63 16.12 23.42
C ALA A 46 -21.57 17.65 23.60
N THR A 47 -20.37 18.20 23.46
CA THR A 47 -20.21 19.66 23.44
C THR A 47 -20.95 20.16 22.19
N SER A 48 -22.23 20.47 22.33
CA SER A 48 -23.00 21.04 21.25
C SER A 48 -22.38 22.39 20.93
N THR A 49 -21.72 22.48 19.81
CA THR A 49 -21.36 23.76 19.21
C THR A 49 -22.66 24.40 18.78
N ILE A 50 -23.20 25.19 19.72
CA ILE A 50 -24.40 25.97 19.53
C ILE A 50 -24.16 26.88 18.33
N GLY A 51 -24.81 26.61 17.20
CA GLY A 51 -24.78 27.47 16.01
C GLY A 51 -24.39 26.83 14.68
N GLN A 52 -23.98 25.58 14.62
CA GLN A 52 -23.88 24.92 13.33
C GLN A 52 -25.24 24.34 12.94
N THR A 53 -25.89 24.98 11.96
CA THR A 53 -27.01 24.38 11.26
C THR A 53 -26.55 23.04 10.69
N VAL A 54 -27.04 21.94 11.27
CA VAL A 54 -26.82 20.61 10.72
C VAL A 54 -27.35 20.65 9.28
N PRO A 55 -26.51 20.48 8.26
CA PRO A 55 -27.02 20.50 6.89
C PRO A 55 -28.09 19.43 6.76
N SER A 56 -29.24 19.79 6.16
CA SER A 56 -30.28 18.82 5.87
C SER A 56 -29.68 17.59 5.20
N LEU A 57 -30.11 16.40 5.59
CA LEU A 57 -29.62 15.14 5.09
C LEU A 57 -29.86 15.08 3.58
N SER A 58 -28.88 15.48 2.79
CA SER A 58 -28.98 15.45 1.34
C SER A 58 -28.32 14.17 0.81
N ILE A 59 -28.84 13.65 -0.30
CA ILE A 59 -28.22 12.50 -0.99
C ILE A 59 -26.75 12.77 -1.29
N VAL A 60 -26.38 14.00 -1.62
CA VAL A 60 -24.99 14.40 -1.88
C VAL A 60 -24.12 14.23 -0.63
N LEU A 61 -24.63 14.59 0.55
CA LEU A 61 -23.92 14.43 1.81
C LEU A 61 -23.71 12.94 2.13
N LEU A 62 -24.73 12.11 1.93
CA LEU A 62 -24.64 10.65 2.09
C LEU A 62 -23.60 10.04 1.14
N LEU A 63 -23.60 10.43 -0.13
CA LEU A 63 -22.63 9.94 -1.11
C LEU A 63 -21.20 10.38 -0.77
N ARG A 64 -21.01 11.62 -0.30
CA ARG A 64 -19.71 12.10 0.19
C ARG A 64 -19.24 11.35 1.43
N ALA A 65 -20.12 11.08 2.38
CA ALA A 65 -19.83 10.29 3.57
C ALA A 65 -19.45 8.84 3.20
N PHE A 66 -20.20 8.23 2.28
CA PHE A 66 -19.91 6.90 1.76
C PHE A 66 -18.52 6.82 1.13
N THR A 67 -18.14 7.76 0.26
CA THR A 67 -16.81 7.76 -0.35
C THR A 67 -15.68 8.01 0.64
N SER A 68 -15.90 8.87 1.64
CA SER A 68 -14.91 9.10 2.71
C SER A 68 -14.76 7.87 3.60
N GLY A 69 -15.87 7.21 3.94
CA GLY A 69 -15.86 5.94 4.69
C GLY A 69 -15.20 4.79 3.92
N SER A 70 -15.34 4.77 2.59
CA SER A 70 -14.73 3.74 1.74
C SER A 70 -13.20 3.76 1.79
N ALA A 71 -12.58 4.90 2.14
CA ALA A 71 -11.14 4.98 2.34
C ALA A 71 -10.64 4.02 3.45
N SER A 72 -11.49 3.64 4.41
CA SER A 72 -11.17 2.66 5.45
C SER A 72 -10.98 1.22 4.91
N LEU A 73 -11.52 0.91 3.73
CA LEU A 73 -11.38 -0.39 3.08
C LEU A 73 -10.03 -0.57 2.36
N THR A 74 -9.19 0.45 2.35
CA THR A 74 -7.85 0.39 1.77
C THR A 74 -6.92 -0.44 2.65
N GLY A 75 -5.82 -0.97 2.06
CA GLY A 75 -4.90 -1.89 2.74
C GLY A 75 -5.08 -3.36 2.32
N VAL A 76 -6.22 -3.72 1.73
CA VAL A 76 -6.48 -5.05 1.15
C VAL A 76 -5.49 -5.37 0.02
N GLU A 77 -5.06 -4.35 -0.72
CA GLU A 77 -4.05 -4.44 -1.77
C GLU A 77 -2.71 -4.96 -1.26
N ALA A 78 -2.34 -4.64 -0.01
CA ALA A 78 -1.09 -5.12 0.57
C ALA A 78 -1.08 -6.66 0.70
N ILE A 79 -2.20 -7.26 1.11
CA ILE A 79 -2.34 -8.73 1.18
C ILE A 79 -2.33 -9.32 -0.23
N SER A 80 -3.05 -8.74 -1.18
CA SER A 80 -3.09 -9.19 -2.57
C SER A 80 -1.69 -9.22 -3.19
N ASN A 81 -0.90 -8.17 -3.00
CA ASN A 81 0.48 -8.09 -3.49
C ASN A 81 1.44 -9.04 -2.74
N ALA A 82 1.11 -9.42 -1.51
CA ALA A 82 1.93 -10.29 -0.68
C ALA A 82 1.65 -11.80 -0.88
N VAL A 83 0.61 -12.19 -1.65
CA VAL A 83 0.26 -13.61 -1.88
C VAL A 83 1.45 -14.49 -2.26
N PRO A 84 2.39 -14.08 -3.15
CA PRO A 84 3.55 -14.89 -3.50
C PRO A 84 4.46 -15.26 -2.33
N PHE A 85 4.43 -14.49 -1.24
CA PHE A 85 5.28 -14.64 -0.05
C PHE A 85 4.63 -15.44 1.08
N PHE A 86 3.34 -15.80 0.96
CA PHE A 86 2.66 -16.63 1.94
C PHE A 86 3.23 -18.06 1.93
N LYS A 87 3.14 -18.73 3.10
CA LYS A 87 3.42 -20.17 3.20
C LYS A 87 2.42 -20.95 2.36
N THR A 88 2.83 -22.10 1.84
CA THR A 88 1.96 -23.02 1.10
C THR A 88 0.92 -23.66 2.03
N PRO A 89 -0.36 -23.76 1.62
CA PRO A 89 -0.97 -23.29 0.38
C PRO A 89 -1.24 -21.77 0.40
N LYS A 90 -0.58 -21.03 -0.52
CA LYS A 90 -0.49 -19.56 -0.51
C LYS A 90 -1.85 -18.88 -0.60
N GLU A 91 -2.68 -19.32 -1.55
CA GLU A 91 -4.00 -18.73 -1.80
C GLU A 91 -4.93 -18.91 -0.60
N LYS A 92 -4.91 -20.09 0.02
CA LYS A 92 -5.74 -20.39 1.19
C LYS A 92 -5.32 -19.53 2.39
N ASN A 93 -4.03 -19.44 2.66
CA ASN A 93 -3.50 -18.67 3.78
C ASN A 93 -3.74 -17.16 3.58
N ALA A 94 -3.58 -16.65 2.35
CA ALA A 94 -3.90 -15.26 2.02
C ALA A 94 -5.40 -14.97 2.19
N ALA A 95 -6.28 -15.85 1.71
CA ALA A 95 -7.73 -15.71 1.87
C ALA A 95 -8.15 -15.72 3.35
N GLN A 96 -7.58 -16.61 4.18
CA GLN A 96 -7.83 -16.63 5.61
C GLN A 96 -7.39 -15.35 6.31
N THR A 97 -6.19 -14.85 5.98
CA THR A 97 -5.66 -13.60 6.52
C THR A 97 -6.57 -12.42 6.14
N LEU A 98 -7.00 -12.36 4.89
CA LEU A 98 -7.93 -11.34 4.41
C LEU A 98 -9.28 -11.39 5.13
N THR A 99 -9.82 -12.60 5.35
CA THR A 99 -11.08 -12.78 6.07
C THR A 99 -10.97 -12.31 7.52
N ILE A 100 -9.92 -12.72 8.24
CA ILE A 100 -9.68 -12.29 9.62
C ILE A 100 -9.52 -10.77 9.69
N MET A 101 -8.72 -10.18 8.79
CA MET A 101 -8.54 -8.73 8.72
C MET A 101 -9.87 -8.01 8.49
N SER A 102 -10.69 -8.50 7.55
CA SER A 102 -11.99 -7.90 7.24
C SER A 102 -12.97 -7.98 8.41
N LEU A 103 -12.97 -9.08 9.17
CA LEU A 103 -13.80 -9.24 10.35
C LEU A 103 -13.37 -8.28 11.48
N ILE A 104 -12.07 -8.18 11.74
CA ILE A 104 -11.53 -7.24 12.75
C ILE A 104 -11.88 -5.81 12.34
N LEU A 105 -11.60 -5.43 11.10
CA LEU A 105 -11.91 -4.09 10.58
C LEU A 105 -13.40 -3.79 10.68
N GLY A 106 -14.25 -4.71 10.24
CA GLY A 106 -15.71 -4.56 10.31
C GLY A 106 -16.21 -4.37 11.75
N PHE A 107 -15.71 -5.18 12.68
CA PHE A 107 -16.04 -5.06 14.10
C PHE A 107 -15.62 -3.71 14.70
N LEU A 108 -14.37 -3.31 14.48
CA LEU A 108 -13.85 -2.04 14.99
C LEU A 108 -14.60 -0.83 14.38
N PHE A 109 -14.79 -0.86 13.05
CA PHE A 109 -15.49 0.21 12.35
C PHE A 109 -16.96 0.35 12.80
N ALA A 110 -17.67 -0.77 12.86
CA ALA A 110 -19.07 -0.78 13.31
C ALA A 110 -19.19 -0.33 14.78
N GLY A 111 -18.31 -0.83 15.66
CA GLY A 111 -18.30 -0.47 17.08
C GLY A 111 -18.02 1.02 17.31
N ILE A 112 -16.99 1.57 16.64
CA ILE A 112 -16.64 2.98 16.71
C ILE A 112 -17.81 3.84 16.18
N THR A 113 -18.38 3.47 15.03
CA THR A 113 -19.48 4.24 14.42
C THR A 113 -20.72 4.23 15.30
N PHE A 114 -21.06 3.08 15.88
CA PHE A 114 -22.23 2.95 16.76
C PHE A 114 -22.06 3.77 18.03
N LEU A 115 -20.93 3.65 18.74
CA LEU A 115 -20.66 4.44 19.94
C LEU A 115 -20.59 5.94 19.65
N ASN A 116 -19.95 6.33 18.54
CA ASN A 116 -19.88 7.72 18.10
C ASN A 116 -21.28 8.30 17.88
N TYR A 117 -22.16 7.56 17.21
CA TYR A 117 -23.55 7.98 17.00
C TYR A 117 -24.31 8.14 18.34
N TRP A 118 -24.16 7.16 19.25
CA TRP A 118 -24.84 7.17 20.54
C TRP A 118 -24.35 8.28 21.47
N MET A 119 -23.05 8.56 21.44
CA MET A 119 -22.44 9.65 22.21
C MET A 119 -22.70 11.03 21.58
N GLY A 120 -23.18 11.12 20.35
CA GLY A 120 -23.43 12.38 19.65
C GLY A 120 -22.17 13.19 19.40
N ILE A 121 -21.00 12.53 19.23
CA ILE A 121 -19.72 13.21 19.03
C ILE A 121 -19.70 13.90 17.67
N THR A 122 -19.31 15.16 17.65
CA THR A 122 -19.13 15.95 16.43
C THR A 122 -17.67 16.29 16.19
N PRO A 123 -17.23 16.44 14.93
CA PRO A 123 -15.86 16.84 14.62
C PRO A 123 -15.52 18.20 15.26
N GLN A 124 -14.40 18.26 15.96
CA GLN A 124 -13.86 19.49 16.55
C GLN A 124 -12.47 19.79 15.98
N ASN A 125 -12.14 21.08 15.86
CA ASN A 125 -10.82 21.49 15.40
C ASN A 125 -9.74 21.09 16.43
N GLY A 126 -8.73 20.36 15.98
CA GLY A 126 -7.59 19.96 16.80
C GLY A 126 -7.78 18.66 17.58
N GLU A 127 -8.95 18.02 17.53
CA GLU A 127 -9.19 16.75 18.22
C GLU A 127 -9.90 15.73 17.32
N THR A 128 -9.42 14.49 17.30
CA THR A 128 -10.04 13.42 16.52
C THR A 128 -11.28 12.88 17.21
N ILE A 129 -12.27 12.39 16.44
CA ILE A 129 -13.47 11.73 16.96
C ILE A 129 -13.09 10.58 17.91
N LEU A 130 -12.07 9.80 17.56
CA LEU A 130 -11.61 8.68 18.36
C LEU A 130 -11.03 9.12 19.72
N SER A 131 -10.34 10.27 19.75
CA SER A 131 -9.85 10.90 20.98
C SER A 131 -10.98 11.37 21.89
N GLN A 132 -11.97 12.06 21.32
CA GLN A 132 -13.15 12.53 22.06
C GLN A 132 -13.93 11.35 22.65
N MET A 133 -14.13 10.28 21.87
CA MET A 133 -14.78 9.06 22.31
C MET A 133 -14.02 8.41 23.47
N ALA A 134 -12.68 8.30 23.35
CA ALA A 134 -11.86 7.72 24.41
C ALA A 134 -11.92 8.53 25.72
N LYS A 135 -11.90 9.87 25.65
CA LYS A 135 -12.09 10.73 26.84
C LYS A 135 -13.44 10.52 27.48
N GLY A 136 -14.50 10.51 26.68
CA GLY A 136 -15.87 10.34 27.19
C GLY A 136 -16.10 8.99 27.86
N ILE A 137 -15.49 7.91 27.35
CA ILE A 137 -15.65 6.55 27.89
C ILE A 137 -14.74 6.33 29.11
N LEU A 138 -13.47 6.76 29.06
CA LEU A 138 -12.51 6.48 30.13
C LEU A 138 -12.65 7.42 31.34
N GLY A 139 -13.24 8.60 31.14
CA GLY A 139 -13.50 9.57 32.21
C GLY A 139 -12.23 10.21 32.77
N ASP A 140 -12.42 11.06 33.81
CA ASP A 140 -11.37 11.92 34.37
C ASP A 140 -10.64 11.32 35.59
N SER A 141 -10.83 10.00 35.86
CA SER A 141 -10.11 9.33 36.93
C SER A 141 -8.63 9.17 36.59
N PHE A 142 -7.77 8.98 37.60
CA PHE A 142 -6.33 8.70 37.39
C PHE A 142 -6.11 7.53 36.39
N PHE A 143 -6.84 6.43 36.58
CA PHE A 143 -6.78 5.28 35.68
C PHE A 143 -7.37 5.60 34.30
N GLY A 144 -8.40 6.44 34.23
CA GLY A 144 -8.98 6.94 32.99
C GLY A 144 -7.96 7.73 32.17
N HIS A 145 -7.26 8.67 32.79
CA HIS A 145 -6.19 9.43 32.13
C HIS A 145 -5.04 8.54 31.68
N ALA A 146 -4.58 7.62 32.52
CA ALA A 146 -3.51 6.70 32.14
C ALA A 146 -3.90 5.83 30.94
N SER A 147 -5.11 5.28 30.94
CA SER A 147 -5.67 4.47 29.82
C SER A 147 -5.85 5.31 28.55
N TYR A 148 -6.26 6.57 28.68
CA TYR A 148 -6.40 7.50 27.55
C TYR A 148 -5.04 7.76 26.88
N TYR A 149 -4.00 8.08 27.66
CA TYR A 149 -2.67 8.30 27.10
C TYR A 149 -2.07 7.05 26.49
N LEU A 150 -2.31 5.88 27.07
CA LEU A 150 -1.90 4.60 26.49
C LEU A 150 -2.60 4.37 25.13
N PHE A 151 -3.91 4.66 25.07
CA PHE A 151 -4.68 4.57 23.85
C PHE A 151 -4.17 5.54 22.79
N GLN A 152 -3.96 6.82 23.12
CA GLN A 152 -3.39 7.81 22.21
C GLN A 152 -2.00 7.43 21.70
N PHE A 153 -1.15 6.91 22.57
CA PHE A 153 0.15 6.38 22.18
C PHE A 153 0.02 5.21 21.21
N SER A 154 -0.92 4.30 21.45
CA SER A 154 -1.19 3.17 20.55
C SER A 154 -1.68 3.63 19.18
N THR A 155 -2.54 4.68 19.12
CA THR A 155 -3.00 5.26 17.86
C THR A 155 -1.88 5.95 17.08
N ALA A 156 -0.99 6.65 17.76
CA ALA A 156 0.18 7.25 17.11
C ALA A 156 1.12 6.18 16.54
N LEU A 157 1.35 5.10 17.31
CA LEU A 157 2.19 3.98 16.86
C LEU A 157 1.59 3.26 15.64
N ILE A 158 0.27 3.00 15.63
CA ILE A 158 -0.35 2.32 14.47
C ILE A 158 -0.31 3.17 13.21
N LEU A 159 -0.42 4.49 13.32
CA LEU A 159 -0.24 5.40 12.19
C LEU A 159 1.18 5.35 11.63
N ALA A 160 2.19 5.27 12.50
CA ALA A 160 3.58 5.08 12.07
C ALA A 160 3.79 3.73 11.36
N VAL A 161 3.16 2.66 11.86
CA VAL A 161 3.16 1.33 11.21
C VAL A 161 2.46 1.38 9.86
N ALA A 162 1.31 2.05 9.76
CA ALA A 162 0.59 2.24 8.51
C ALA A 162 1.44 2.95 7.45
N ALA A 163 2.13 4.03 7.83
CA ALA A 163 3.08 4.70 6.95
C ALA A 163 4.22 3.77 6.50
N ASN A 164 4.67 2.86 7.37
CA ASN A 164 5.71 1.89 7.05
C ASN A 164 5.30 0.87 5.99
N THR A 165 4.01 0.56 5.87
CA THR A 165 3.49 -0.40 4.87
C THR A 165 3.82 0.02 3.44
N GLY A 166 3.74 1.33 3.13
CA GLY A 166 4.15 1.86 1.84
C GLY A 166 5.61 1.58 1.50
N PHE A 167 6.50 1.70 2.49
CA PHE A 167 7.94 1.44 2.33
C PHE A 167 8.28 -0.05 2.14
N SER A 168 7.37 -0.95 2.45
CA SER A 168 7.51 -2.38 2.17
C SER A 168 6.90 -2.77 0.82
N ALA A 169 5.72 -2.24 0.51
CA ALA A 169 4.95 -2.62 -0.68
C ALA A 169 5.47 -1.96 -1.97
N PHE A 170 5.76 -0.67 -1.95
CA PHE A 170 6.17 0.07 -3.16
C PHE A 170 7.47 -0.45 -3.78
N PRO A 171 8.56 -0.74 -3.03
CA PRO A 171 9.79 -1.25 -3.63
C PRO A 171 9.59 -2.59 -4.36
N MET A 172 8.69 -3.45 -3.84
CA MET A 172 8.35 -4.71 -4.49
C MET A 172 7.55 -4.50 -5.77
N LEU A 173 6.63 -3.55 -5.77
CA LEU A 173 5.89 -3.16 -6.98
C LEU A 173 6.84 -2.59 -8.03
N ALA A 174 7.73 -1.68 -7.63
CA ALA A 174 8.74 -1.07 -8.50
C ALA A 174 9.68 -2.12 -9.11
N TYR A 175 10.12 -3.11 -8.30
CA TYR A 175 10.87 -4.26 -8.80
C TYR A 175 10.10 -5.02 -9.89
N ASN A 176 8.82 -5.36 -9.64
CA ASN A 176 8.00 -6.07 -10.62
C ASN A 176 7.81 -5.27 -11.92
N MET A 177 7.63 -3.96 -11.82
CA MET A 177 7.53 -3.07 -12.98
C MET A 177 8.86 -3.00 -13.75
N ALA A 178 10.00 -2.94 -13.07
CA ALA A 178 11.33 -2.94 -13.67
C ALA A 178 11.62 -4.28 -14.36
N LYS A 179 11.26 -5.43 -13.74
CA LYS A 179 11.35 -6.76 -14.33
C LYS A 179 10.56 -6.87 -15.64
N ASN A 180 9.40 -6.21 -15.71
CA ASN A 180 8.56 -6.13 -16.90
C ASN A 180 8.95 -4.97 -17.85
N LYS A 181 10.08 -4.30 -17.60
CA LYS A 181 10.64 -3.22 -18.44
C LYS A 181 9.78 -1.93 -18.50
N TYR A 182 8.94 -1.69 -17.49
CA TYR A 182 8.20 -0.44 -17.33
C TYR A 182 8.90 0.57 -16.42
N MET A 183 9.90 0.15 -15.65
CA MET A 183 10.75 1.01 -14.82
C MET A 183 12.23 0.74 -15.10
N PRO A 184 13.14 1.67 -14.75
CA PRO A 184 14.57 1.47 -14.88
C PRO A 184 15.08 0.25 -14.10
N HIS A 185 16.10 -0.43 -14.63
CA HIS A 185 16.71 -1.61 -13.99
C HIS A 185 17.25 -1.36 -12.60
N LEU A 186 17.60 -0.10 -12.26
CA LEU A 186 18.02 0.33 -10.92
C LEU A 186 17.07 -0.10 -9.80
N PHE A 187 15.77 -0.25 -10.10
CA PHE A 187 14.77 -0.72 -9.14
C PHE A 187 14.80 -2.24 -8.90
N MET A 188 15.58 -2.99 -9.71
CA MET A 188 15.81 -4.42 -9.50
C MET A 188 17.03 -4.69 -8.61
N GLU A 189 17.90 -3.70 -8.46
CA GLU A 189 19.11 -3.82 -7.68
C GLU A 189 18.80 -3.78 -6.18
N LYS A 190 19.39 -4.73 -5.45
CA LYS A 190 19.33 -4.75 -4.00
C LYS A 190 20.56 -4.02 -3.46
N GLY A 191 20.31 -3.13 -2.50
CA GLY A 191 21.41 -2.51 -1.75
C GLY A 191 22.13 -3.51 -0.84
N ASP A 192 23.19 -3.06 -0.17
CA ASP A 192 24.08 -3.86 0.67
C ASP A 192 23.36 -4.71 1.74
N ARG A 193 22.17 -4.28 2.15
CA ARG A 193 21.33 -4.99 3.14
C ARG A 193 20.16 -5.76 2.51
N LEU A 194 20.30 -6.17 1.25
CA LEU A 194 19.34 -6.98 0.50
C LEU A 194 17.94 -6.33 0.33
N GLY A 195 17.79 -5.04 0.63
CA GLY A 195 16.57 -4.26 0.39
C GLY A 195 16.63 -3.53 -0.96
N TYR A 196 15.47 -3.24 -1.56
CA TYR A 196 15.37 -2.42 -2.78
C TYR A 196 15.47 -0.93 -2.42
N SER A 197 16.67 -0.46 -2.12
CA SER A 197 16.95 0.88 -1.58
C SER A 197 16.43 2.00 -2.48
N ASN A 198 16.57 1.86 -3.81
CA ASN A 198 16.10 2.85 -4.77
C ASN A 198 14.57 3.05 -4.72
N GLY A 199 13.81 1.96 -4.52
CA GLY A 199 12.37 2.03 -4.32
C GLY A 199 12.00 2.78 -3.04
N ILE A 200 12.68 2.46 -1.92
CA ILE A 200 12.45 3.12 -0.62
C ILE A 200 12.72 4.63 -0.71
N LEU A 201 13.84 5.03 -1.33
CA LEU A 201 14.22 6.43 -1.50
C LEU A 201 13.24 7.19 -2.39
N THR A 202 12.85 6.58 -3.52
CA THR A 202 11.89 7.18 -4.45
C THR A 202 10.53 7.43 -3.79
N LEU A 203 10.04 6.46 -3.02
CA LEU A 203 8.79 6.62 -2.27
C LEU A 203 8.91 7.74 -1.22
N ALA A 204 10.01 7.77 -0.46
CA ALA A 204 10.23 8.79 0.57
C ALA A 204 10.24 10.20 -0.04
N PHE A 205 10.94 10.37 -1.16
CA PHE A 205 11.02 11.64 -1.85
C PHE A 205 9.66 12.06 -2.45
N GLY A 206 8.95 11.13 -3.10
CA GLY A 206 7.61 11.38 -3.63
C GLY A 206 6.60 11.75 -2.54
N ALA A 207 6.61 11.03 -1.42
CA ALA A 207 5.76 11.34 -0.28
C ALA A 207 6.07 12.72 0.33
N MET A 208 7.35 13.07 0.45
CA MET A 208 7.76 14.40 0.93
C MET A 208 7.25 15.52 0.02
N ILE A 209 7.36 15.36 -1.30
CA ILE A 209 6.83 16.34 -2.26
C ILE A 209 5.31 16.50 -2.08
N LEU A 210 4.56 15.41 -1.97
CA LEU A 210 3.11 15.48 -1.77
C LEU A 210 2.75 16.17 -0.46
N LEU A 211 3.46 15.86 0.64
CA LEU A 211 3.24 16.53 1.93
C LEU A 211 3.50 18.05 1.85
N LEU A 212 4.53 18.46 1.12
CA LEU A 212 4.82 19.89 0.91
C LEU A 212 3.76 20.58 0.05
N ILE A 213 3.32 19.95 -1.05
CA ILE A 213 2.29 20.52 -1.94
C ILE A 213 0.95 20.70 -1.20
N PHE A 214 0.56 19.73 -0.38
CA PHE A 214 -0.71 19.74 0.35
C PHE A 214 -0.61 20.31 1.77
N ASN A 215 0.56 20.87 2.16
CA ASN A 215 0.83 21.41 3.51
C ASN A 215 0.45 20.43 4.64
N GLY A 216 0.63 19.12 4.42
CA GLY A 216 0.27 18.09 5.38
C GLY A 216 -1.22 17.95 5.67
N ASN A 217 -2.10 18.58 4.87
CA ASN A 217 -3.54 18.50 5.08
C ASN A 217 -4.09 17.14 4.65
N THR A 218 -4.41 16.30 5.63
CA THR A 218 -4.92 14.94 5.42
C THR A 218 -6.29 14.90 4.76
N GLU A 219 -7.16 15.88 5.05
CA GLU A 219 -8.50 15.94 4.46
C GLU A 219 -8.48 16.10 2.94
N ARG A 220 -7.48 16.82 2.42
CA ARG A 220 -7.25 16.97 0.98
C ARG A 220 -6.54 15.77 0.35
N LEU A 221 -5.74 15.04 1.13
CA LEU A 221 -5.02 13.86 0.65
C LEU A 221 -5.91 12.60 0.59
N ILE A 222 -6.92 12.47 1.48
CA ILE A 222 -7.80 11.30 1.53
C ILE A 222 -8.54 11.05 0.20
N PRO A 223 -9.20 12.02 -0.45
CA PRO A 223 -9.85 11.80 -1.74
C PRO A 223 -8.88 11.39 -2.85
N LEU A 224 -7.69 11.99 -2.88
CA LEU A 224 -6.64 11.66 -3.83
C LEU A 224 -6.14 10.22 -3.64
N TYR A 225 -5.94 9.80 -2.39
CA TYR A 225 -5.61 8.44 -2.05
C TYR A 225 -6.73 7.47 -2.45
N THR A 226 -7.98 7.80 -2.12
CA THR A 226 -9.14 6.97 -2.42
C THR A 226 -9.27 6.68 -3.92
N ILE A 227 -9.16 7.70 -4.79
CA ILE A 227 -9.22 7.46 -6.24
C ILE A 227 -8.05 6.60 -6.73
N GLY A 228 -6.85 6.82 -6.17
CA GLY A 228 -5.64 6.05 -6.47
C GLY A 228 -5.75 4.57 -6.14
N VAL A 229 -6.59 4.19 -5.17
CA VAL A 229 -6.84 2.80 -4.77
C VAL A 229 -8.02 2.19 -5.53
N PHE A 230 -9.13 2.91 -5.65
CA PHE A 230 -10.36 2.35 -6.25
C PHE A 230 -10.30 2.22 -7.76
N VAL A 231 -9.52 3.03 -8.47
CA VAL A 231 -9.31 2.85 -9.92
C VAL A 231 -8.60 1.51 -10.23
N PRO A 232 -7.45 1.16 -9.62
CA PRO A 232 -6.86 -0.17 -9.79
C PRO A 232 -7.77 -1.32 -9.35
N PHE A 233 -8.54 -1.15 -8.26
CA PHE A 233 -9.49 -2.18 -7.84
C PHE A 233 -10.58 -2.41 -8.89
N ALA A 234 -11.18 -1.35 -9.43
CA ALA A 234 -12.18 -1.45 -10.48
C ALA A 234 -11.63 -2.19 -11.73
N LEU A 235 -10.39 -1.83 -12.14
CA LEU A 235 -9.71 -2.49 -13.25
C LEU A 235 -9.41 -3.97 -12.97
N SER A 236 -8.94 -4.28 -11.76
CA SER A 236 -8.65 -5.65 -11.33
C SER A 236 -9.90 -6.51 -11.31
N GLN A 237 -11.00 -6.03 -10.73
CA GLN A 237 -12.28 -6.75 -10.71
C GLN A 237 -12.81 -6.98 -12.13
N THR A 238 -12.71 -5.97 -13.00
CA THR A 238 -13.10 -6.11 -14.42
C THR A 238 -12.22 -7.13 -15.15
N GLY A 239 -10.92 -7.14 -14.87
CA GLY A 239 -9.98 -8.13 -15.39
C GLY A 239 -10.37 -9.55 -14.99
N MET A 240 -10.76 -9.76 -13.73
CA MET A 240 -11.20 -11.06 -13.21
C MET A 240 -12.53 -11.51 -13.84
N ILE A 241 -13.49 -10.61 -14.06
CA ILE A 241 -14.74 -10.93 -14.78
C ILE A 241 -14.40 -11.44 -16.19
N ARG A 242 -13.48 -10.76 -16.90
CA ARG A 242 -13.04 -11.19 -18.22
C ARG A 242 -12.31 -12.54 -18.19
N HIS A 243 -11.51 -12.79 -17.17
CA HIS A 243 -10.84 -14.07 -16.94
C HIS A 243 -11.86 -15.21 -16.77
N TRP A 244 -12.85 -15.08 -15.88
CA TRP A 244 -13.90 -16.06 -15.67
C TRP A 244 -14.74 -16.32 -16.93
N LYS A 245 -15.04 -15.26 -17.69
CA LYS A 245 -15.75 -15.39 -18.96
C LYS A 245 -14.98 -16.23 -19.98
N LYS A 246 -13.64 -16.05 -20.02
CA LYS A 246 -12.76 -16.80 -20.92
C LYS A 246 -12.62 -18.27 -20.50
N GLU A 247 -12.55 -18.52 -19.18
CA GLU A 247 -12.29 -19.87 -18.62
C GLU A 247 -13.54 -20.73 -18.54
N LYS A 248 -14.67 -20.17 -18.11
CA LYS A 248 -15.93 -20.89 -17.82
C LYS A 248 -17.03 -20.71 -18.90
N GLY A 249 -16.78 -19.94 -19.94
CA GLY A 249 -17.73 -19.69 -21.03
C GLY A 249 -19.07 -19.14 -20.52
N ALA A 250 -20.19 -19.81 -20.86
CA ALA A 250 -21.54 -19.36 -20.48
C ALA A 250 -21.80 -19.42 -18.96
N ASN A 251 -21.08 -20.29 -18.21
CA ASN A 251 -21.29 -20.50 -16.77
C ASN A 251 -20.41 -19.62 -15.87
N PHE A 252 -19.94 -18.47 -16.39
CA PHE A 252 -19.02 -17.59 -15.67
C PHE A 252 -19.67 -16.77 -14.54
N LEU A 253 -21.00 -16.60 -14.53
CA LEU A 253 -21.69 -15.69 -13.61
C LEU A 253 -21.50 -16.06 -12.14
N LYS A 254 -21.59 -17.37 -11.78
CA LYS A 254 -21.39 -17.82 -10.39
C LYS A 254 -19.99 -17.48 -9.85
N PRO A 255 -18.89 -17.89 -10.50
CA PRO A 255 -17.55 -17.54 -10.02
C PRO A 255 -17.22 -16.05 -10.14
N ALA A 256 -17.84 -15.34 -11.10
CA ALA A 256 -17.62 -13.90 -11.29
C ALA A 256 -18.48 -13.02 -10.38
N PHE A 257 -19.48 -13.54 -9.68
CA PHE A 257 -20.46 -12.75 -8.92
C PHE A 257 -19.80 -11.76 -7.94
N ALA A 258 -18.85 -12.24 -7.12
CA ALA A 258 -18.14 -11.38 -6.19
C ALA A 258 -17.34 -10.26 -6.90
N ASN A 259 -16.72 -10.59 -8.04
CA ASN A 259 -15.98 -9.62 -8.86
C ASN A 259 -16.89 -8.61 -9.54
N ILE A 260 -18.09 -9.02 -9.98
CA ILE A 260 -19.09 -8.11 -10.55
C ILE A 260 -19.58 -7.13 -9.49
N LEU A 261 -19.95 -7.62 -8.30
CA LEU A 261 -20.37 -6.76 -7.20
C LEU A 261 -19.24 -5.79 -6.78
N GLY A 262 -18.02 -6.30 -6.64
CA GLY A 262 -16.83 -5.49 -6.34
C GLY A 262 -16.57 -4.42 -7.40
N ALA A 263 -16.69 -4.77 -8.69
CA ALA A 263 -16.53 -3.81 -9.78
C ALA A 263 -17.57 -2.69 -9.71
N ILE A 264 -18.85 -3.04 -9.52
CA ILE A 264 -19.95 -2.06 -9.40
C ILE A 264 -19.67 -1.08 -8.25
N ILE A 265 -19.30 -1.58 -7.06
CA ILE A 265 -19.00 -0.74 -5.91
C ILE A 265 -17.79 0.16 -6.19
N CYS A 266 -16.71 -0.38 -6.75
CA CYS A 266 -15.51 0.41 -7.06
C CYS A 266 -15.79 1.50 -8.09
N TYR A 267 -16.50 1.19 -9.17
CA TYR A 267 -16.90 2.18 -10.17
C TYR A 267 -17.86 3.22 -9.61
N ALA A 268 -18.80 2.83 -8.74
CA ALA A 268 -19.69 3.77 -8.06
C ALA A 268 -18.90 4.76 -7.19
N ILE A 269 -17.92 4.29 -6.41
CA ILE A 269 -17.06 5.15 -5.60
C ILE A 269 -16.26 6.11 -6.48
N VAL A 270 -15.63 5.62 -7.54
CA VAL A 270 -14.89 6.46 -8.50
C VAL A 270 -15.81 7.51 -9.12
N LEU A 271 -17.00 7.12 -9.55
CA LEU A 271 -18.00 8.03 -10.15
C LEU A 271 -18.43 9.12 -9.16
N ILE A 272 -18.71 8.75 -7.92
CA ILE A 272 -19.10 9.72 -6.87
C ILE A 272 -17.96 10.70 -6.59
N LEU A 273 -16.71 10.24 -6.53
CA LEU A 273 -15.54 11.10 -6.38
C LEU A 273 -15.42 12.09 -7.55
N LEU A 274 -15.60 11.61 -8.79
CA LEU A 274 -15.54 12.43 -9.99
C LEU A 274 -16.65 13.51 -10.01
N LEU A 275 -17.87 13.16 -9.59
CA LEU A 275 -19.00 14.08 -9.63
C LEU A 275 -18.97 15.11 -8.49
N PHE A 276 -18.57 14.70 -7.28
CA PHE A 276 -18.76 15.52 -6.07
C PHE A 276 -17.49 16.01 -5.40
N ARG A 277 -16.30 15.47 -5.79
CA ARG A 277 -15.00 15.84 -5.24
C ARG A 277 -13.92 16.10 -6.29
N LEU A 278 -14.31 16.50 -7.49
CA LEU A 278 -13.37 16.77 -8.58
C LEU A 278 -12.32 17.82 -8.19
N GLY A 279 -12.69 18.84 -7.42
CA GLY A 279 -11.77 19.87 -6.91
C GLY A 279 -10.65 19.34 -6.02
N ASP A 280 -10.89 18.23 -5.29
CA ASP A 280 -9.90 17.60 -4.41
C ASP A 280 -9.02 16.61 -5.18
N ILE A 281 -9.60 15.92 -6.19
CA ILE A 281 -8.92 14.84 -6.91
C ILE A 281 -8.29 15.26 -8.23
N TRP A 282 -8.45 16.49 -8.70
CA TRP A 282 -7.92 16.94 -10.00
C TRP A 282 -6.40 16.71 -10.15
N PRO A 283 -5.56 16.79 -9.09
CA PRO A 283 -4.12 16.55 -9.24
C PRO A 283 -3.77 15.10 -9.61
N PHE A 284 -4.70 14.16 -9.38
CA PHE A 284 -4.54 12.76 -9.77
C PHE A 284 -4.34 12.61 -11.29
N PHE A 285 -5.09 13.36 -12.10
CA PHE A 285 -5.09 13.20 -13.55
C PHE A 285 -3.75 13.56 -14.20
N PRO A 286 -3.15 14.73 -13.95
CA PRO A 286 -1.84 15.05 -14.52
C PRO A 286 -0.75 14.12 -13.97
N ILE A 287 -0.80 13.73 -12.69
CA ILE A 287 0.17 12.79 -12.11
C ILE A 287 0.12 11.43 -12.82
N ILE A 288 -1.07 10.83 -12.96
CA ILE A 288 -1.20 9.52 -13.59
C ILE A 288 -0.84 9.56 -15.08
N LEU A 289 -1.15 10.66 -15.77
CA LEU A 289 -0.81 10.85 -17.17
C LEU A 289 0.71 10.93 -17.37
N VAL A 290 1.40 11.73 -16.56
CA VAL A 290 2.87 11.85 -16.60
C VAL A 290 3.53 10.52 -16.27
N LEU A 291 3.09 9.82 -15.21
CA LEU A 291 3.62 8.51 -14.85
C LEU A 291 3.39 7.46 -15.94
N THR A 292 2.18 7.43 -16.53
CA THR A 292 1.87 6.49 -17.62
C THR A 292 2.74 6.74 -18.84
N PHE A 293 2.89 8.01 -19.23
CA PHE A 293 3.78 8.40 -20.34
C PHE A 293 5.21 7.98 -20.07
N LEU A 294 5.72 8.22 -18.86
CA LEU A 294 7.07 7.83 -18.45
C LEU A 294 7.27 6.32 -18.53
N PHE A 295 6.35 5.52 -17.99
CA PHE A 295 6.46 4.06 -17.99
C PHE A 295 6.38 3.48 -19.42
N LEU A 296 5.49 4.00 -20.26
CA LEU A 296 5.39 3.58 -21.66
C LEU A 296 6.63 3.98 -22.48
N SER A 297 7.18 5.15 -22.22
CA SER A 297 8.43 5.62 -22.85
C SER A 297 9.61 4.70 -22.49
N ILE A 298 9.77 4.38 -21.21
CA ILE A 298 10.79 3.43 -20.73
C ILE A 298 10.60 2.05 -21.38
N HIS A 299 9.38 1.55 -21.40
CA HIS A 299 9.08 0.25 -22.01
C HIS A 299 9.41 0.22 -23.51
N SER A 300 9.02 1.28 -24.24
CA SER A 300 9.34 1.44 -25.67
C SER A 300 10.85 1.48 -25.91
N HIS A 301 11.60 2.19 -25.06
CA HIS A 301 13.05 2.24 -25.13
C HIS A 301 13.67 0.83 -25.00
N TYR A 302 13.31 0.08 -23.95
CA TYR A 302 13.82 -1.28 -23.76
C TYR A 302 13.43 -2.22 -24.90
N GLN A 303 12.25 -2.09 -25.48
CA GLN A 303 11.85 -2.88 -26.63
C GLN A 303 12.68 -2.54 -27.88
N LYS A 304 12.96 -1.25 -28.12
CA LYS A 304 13.82 -0.83 -29.24
C LYS A 304 15.23 -1.41 -29.12
N VAL A 305 15.82 -1.29 -27.92
CA VAL A 305 17.17 -1.87 -27.62
C VAL A 305 17.14 -3.39 -27.82
N ALA A 306 16.11 -4.08 -27.31
CA ALA A 306 16.00 -5.53 -27.48
C ALA A 306 15.87 -5.94 -28.96
N LYS A 307 15.18 -5.15 -29.80
CA LYS A 307 15.10 -5.41 -31.24
C LYS A 307 16.43 -5.22 -31.94
N GLN A 308 17.21 -4.20 -31.55
CA GLN A 308 18.53 -3.93 -32.13
C GLN A 308 19.56 -5.01 -31.77
N LEU A 309 19.43 -5.63 -30.59
CA LEU A 309 20.33 -6.68 -30.10
C LEU A 309 19.90 -8.10 -30.52
N ARG A 310 18.74 -8.26 -31.15
CA ARG A 310 18.31 -9.58 -31.66
C ARG A 310 19.24 -10.02 -32.81
N LEU A 311 19.65 -11.26 -32.71
CA LEU A 311 20.30 -11.93 -33.81
C LEU A 311 19.33 -12.08 -34.97
N TYR A 312 19.69 -11.59 -36.16
CA TYR A 312 18.93 -11.83 -37.39
C TYR A 312 19.31 -13.21 -37.94
N GLU A 313 18.34 -13.90 -38.52
CA GLU A 313 18.62 -15.11 -39.32
C GLU A 313 19.56 -14.71 -40.46
N GLY A 314 20.77 -15.25 -40.49
CA GLY A 314 21.78 -14.94 -41.51
C GLY A 314 23.11 -14.39 -40.98
N ILE A 315 23.33 -14.33 -39.66
CA ILE A 315 24.68 -14.07 -39.15
C ILE A 315 25.55 -15.29 -39.44
N GLU A 316 26.45 -15.15 -40.41
CA GLU A 316 27.48 -16.12 -40.67
C GLU A 316 28.26 -16.41 -39.37
N LYS A 317 28.34 -17.69 -39.00
CA LYS A 317 29.26 -18.13 -37.95
C LYS A 317 30.65 -17.71 -38.36
N ARG A 318 31.20 -16.67 -37.77
CA ARG A 318 32.63 -16.39 -37.92
C ARG A 318 33.40 -17.51 -37.21
N THR A 319 34.09 -18.30 -37.99
CA THR A 319 35.11 -19.20 -37.48
C THR A 319 36.33 -18.36 -37.16
N TYR A 320 36.77 -18.40 -35.93
CA TYR A 320 38.03 -17.77 -35.51
C TYR A 320 39.11 -18.85 -35.55
N ASP A 321 40.17 -18.59 -36.28
CA ASP A 321 41.37 -19.44 -36.30
C ASP A 321 42.28 -18.96 -35.18
N GLY A 322 42.31 -19.71 -34.07
CA GLY A 322 43.14 -19.43 -32.91
C GLY A 322 42.40 -18.88 -31.68
N ASN A 323 42.94 -19.16 -30.52
CA ASN A 323 42.45 -18.71 -29.24
C ASN A 323 43.41 -17.66 -28.64
N LEU A 324 42.99 -16.40 -28.60
CA LEU A 324 43.66 -15.34 -27.84
C LEU A 324 43.20 -15.34 -26.39
N VAL A 325 44.08 -15.60 -25.46
CA VAL A 325 43.80 -15.59 -24.01
C VAL A 325 44.33 -14.30 -23.38
N LEU A 326 43.44 -13.45 -22.89
CA LEU A 326 43.80 -12.23 -22.19
C LEU A 326 43.86 -12.49 -20.67
N VAL A 327 45.06 -12.39 -20.11
CA VAL A 327 45.29 -12.50 -18.66
C VAL A 327 45.41 -11.11 -18.05
N LEU A 328 44.47 -10.75 -17.19
CA LEU A 328 44.49 -9.50 -16.45
C LEU A 328 45.45 -9.61 -15.26
N VAL A 329 46.57 -8.91 -15.33
CA VAL A 329 47.62 -8.95 -14.30
C VAL A 329 47.74 -7.56 -13.65
N GLY A 330 47.38 -7.46 -12.36
CA GLY A 330 47.55 -6.22 -11.58
C GLY A 330 49.01 -5.99 -11.13
N ASN A 331 49.71 -7.06 -10.75
CA ASN A 331 51.12 -7.04 -10.33
C ASN A 331 51.81 -8.36 -10.72
N VAL A 332 53.12 -8.31 -10.96
CA VAL A 332 53.91 -9.53 -11.24
C VAL A 332 54.13 -10.28 -9.93
N THR A 333 53.39 -11.36 -9.73
CA THR A 333 53.48 -12.25 -8.56
C THR A 333 53.66 -13.71 -9.02
N ARG A 334 53.96 -14.59 -8.08
CA ARG A 334 53.98 -16.05 -8.37
C ARG A 334 52.66 -16.55 -8.96
N VAL A 335 51.52 -15.98 -8.52
CA VAL A 335 50.18 -16.33 -9.00
C VAL A 335 50.03 -15.88 -10.46
N SER A 336 50.46 -14.66 -10.78
CA SER A 336 50.40 -14.12 -12.14
C SER A 336 51.21 -14.94 -13.13
N VAL A 337 52.41 -15.38 -12.76
CA VAL A 337 53.25 -16.26 -13.57
C VAL A 337 52.56 -17.60 -13.80
N GLY A 338 51.94 -18.18 -12.76
CA GLY A 338 51.16 -19.41 -12.89
C GLY A 338 49.95 -19.25 -13.82
N ALA A 339 49.25 -18.13 -13.74
CA ALA A 339 48.12 -17.82 -14.61
C ALA A 339 48.54 -17.63 -16.07
N ILE A 340 49.70 -16.99 -16.34
CA ILE A 340 50.24 -16.81 -17.68
C ILE A 340 50.64 -18.16 -18.27
N ASN A 341 51.36 -19.00 -17.51
CA ASN A 341 51.76 -20.36 -17.95
C ASN A 341 50.52 -21.23 -18.28
N TYR A 342 49.46 -21.12 -17.48
CA TYR A 342 48.20 -21.80 -17.76
C TYR A 342 47.53 -21.26 -19.03
N ALA A 343 47.48 -19.95 -19.19
CA ALA A 343 46.93 -19.30 -20.38
C ALA A 343 47.68 -19.75 -21.65
N GLN A 344 49.02 -19.84 -21.62
CA GLN A 344 49.84 -20.35 -22.72
C GLN A 344 49.60 -21.82 -23.06
N SER A 345 49.03 -22.58 -22.11
CA SER A 345 48.69 -24.00 -22.37
C SER A 345 47.34 -24.18 -23.10
N ILE A 346 46.51 -23.17 -23.12
CA ILE A 346 45.14 -23.23 -23.68
C ILE A 346 44.92 -22.23 -24.83
N GLY A 347 45.78 -21.24 -25.00
CA GLY A 347 45.69 -20.22 -26.04
C GLY A 347 46.85 -20.35 -27.04
N ASP A 348 46.60 -20.01 -28.30
CA ASP A 348 47.60 -19.93 -29.34
C ASP A 348 48.45 -18.65 -29.19
N GLU A 349 47.83 -17.61 -28.60
CA GLU A 349 48.47 -16.34 -28.20
C GLU A 349 47.98 -15.93 -26.80
N VAL A 350 48.91 -15.34 -25.99
CA VAL A 350 48.60 -14.86 -24.61
C VAL A 350 49.03 -13.42 -24.44
#